data_1096daa86ede8ba3e5067055c6e59849
#
_entry.id   1096daa86ede8ba3e5067055c6e59849
#
_cell.length_a   1.000
_cell.length_b   1.000
_cell.length_c   1.000
_cell.angle_alpha   90.00
_cell.angle_beta   90.00
_cell.angle_gamma   90.00
#
_symmetry.space_group_name_H-M   'P 1'
#
loop_
_entity.id
_entity.type
_entity.pdbx_description
1 polymer ?
#
loop_
_entity_poly.entity_id
_entity_poly.type
_entity_poly.pdbx_seq_one_letter_code
_entity_poly.pdbx_strand_id
1 'polypeptide(L)'
;MNSKLSKRTKLLDQGVYLLMNQGYHATGINELVNAVQVPKGSFYNYFGSKEEFAAESINHYIEPFIQLLTRHLQHSQIDPLSALKNYYAELIVAVEKNGYKGGCLLGNLMGEIGDTSELCNQALKSAVERYKVLQYKALLQAQKEGTVRNDRSADTMANLLINNWQGALLRMKIERSVQPLQEFYDTLLNDYFVA
;
A
#
# COMPACT_ATOMS: atom_id res chain seq x y z
N MET A 1 -3.19 -26.70 14.62
CA MET A 1 -2.88 -25.92 13.42
C MET A 1 -3.07 -24.40 13.60
N ASN A 2 -4.07 -23.96 14.39
CA ASN A 2 -4.41 -22.53 14.56
C ASN A 2 -3.34 -21.65 15.28
N SER A 3 -2.56 -22.19 16.24
CA SER A 3 -1.64 -21.35 17.04
C SER A 3 -0.35 -20.95 16.29
N LYS A 4 0.14 -21.77 15.35
CA LYS A 4 1.35 -21.48 14.57
C LYS A 4 1.06 -20.40 13.51
N LEU A 5 -0.08 -20.49 12.84
CA LEU A 5 -0.53 -19.48 11.88
C LEU A 5 -0.76 -18.13 12.57
N SER A 6 -1.38 -18.13 13.77
CA SER A 6 -1.58 -16.92 14.57
C SER A 6 -0.26 -16.24 14.96
N LYS A 7 0.78 -17.00 15.34
CA LYS A 7 2.09 -16.43 15.70
C LYS A 7 2.81 -15.83 14.49
N ARG A 8 2.76 -16.49 13.34
CA ARG A 8 3.34 -15.98 12.10
C ARG A 8 2.68 -14.66 11.67
N THR A 9 1.36 -14.60 11.71
CA THR A 9 0.60 -13.38 11.39
C THR A 9 0.97 -12.24 12.35
N LYS A 10 1.06 -12.51 13.66
CA LYS A 10 1.49 -11.50 14.64
C LYS A 10 2.90 -10.97 14.36
N LEU A 11 3.82 -11.84 13.92
CA LEU A 11 5.16 -11.39 13.51
C LEU A 11 5.09 -10.47 12.29
N LEU A 12 4.25 -10.78 11.29
CA LEU A 12 4.07 -9.93 10.11
C LEU A 12 3.39 -8.60 10.47
N ASP A 13 2.34 -8.60 11.33
CA ASP A 13 1.68 -7.38 11.80
C ASP A 13 2.68 -6.46 12.53
N GLN A 14 3.46 -7.03 13.46
CA GLN A 14 4.51 -6.29 14.16
C GLN A 14 5.64 -5.85 13.22
N GLY A 15 5.95 -6.68 12.22
CA GLY A 15 6.92 -6.36 11.19
C GLY A 15 6.52 -5.15 10.37
N VAL A 16 5.30 -5.12 9.88
CA VAL A 16 4.75 -3.95 9.17
C VAL A 16 4.85 -2.69 10.04
N TYR A 17 4.47 -2.79 11.32
CA TYR A 17 4.56 -1.66 12.26
C TYR A 17 6.00 -1.15 12.41
N LEU A 18 6.97 -2.03 12.67
CA LEU A 18 8.38 -1.65 12.86
C LEU A 18 9.00 -1.11 11.56
N LEU A 19 8.79 -1.81 10.44
CA LEU A 19 9.30 -1.39 9.13
C LEU A 19 8.75 -0.01 8.71
N MET A 20 7.49 0.29 9.01
CA MET A 20 6.92 1.62 8.73
C MET A 20 7.50 2.73 9.61
N ASN A 21 7.81 2.45 10.88
CA ASN A 21 8.22 3.48 11.82
C ASN A 21 9.71 3.74 11.83
N GLN A 22 10.54 2.71 11.61
CA GLN A 22 12.00 2.82 11.75
C GLN A 22 12.80 2.29 10.55
N GLY A 23 12.10 1.76 9.52
CA GLY A 23 12.73 1.24 8.32
C GLY A 23 13.29 -0.18 8.47
N TYR A 24 13.84 -0.69 7.37
CA TYR A 24 14.38 -2.05 7.32
C TYR A 24 15.66 -2.20 8.14
N HIS A 25 16.62 -1.29 7.96
CA HIS A 25 17.93 -1.44 8.59
C HIS A 25 17.84 -1.38 10.11
N ALA A 26 17.04 -0.47 10.67
CA ALA A 26 16.86 -0.31 12.10
C ALA A 26 15.97 -1.39 12.74
N THR A 27 15.14 -2.09 11.97
CA THR A 27 14.29 -3.17 12.49
C THR A 27 15.12 -4.40 12.84
N GLY A 28 15.22 -4.73 14.12
CA GLY A 28 15.95 -5.89 14.64
C GLY A 28 15.06 -7.11 14.85
N ILE A 29 15.58 -8.33 14.52
CA ILE A 29 14.85 -9.59 14.76
C ILE A 29 14.57 -9.77 16.26
N ASN A 30 15.51 -9.41 17.14
CA ASN A 30 15.31 -9.52 18.60
C ASN A 30 14.16 -8.63 19.08
N GLU A 31 14.07 -7.40 18.59
CA GLU A 31 12.97 -6.47 18.90
C GLU A 31 11.63 -7.05 18.47
N LEU A 32 11.56 -7.54 17.23
CA LEU A 32 10.38 -8.15 16.66
C LEU A 32 9.86 -9.33 17.49
N VAL A 33 10.73 -10.31 17.81
CA VAL A 33 10.32 -11.51 18.54
C VAL A 33 9.95 -11.20 20.00
N ASN A 34 10.61 -10.23 20.62
CA ASN A 34 10.27 -9.76 21.98
C ASN A 34 8.91 -9.08 22.00
N ALA A 35 8.60 -8.23 21.02
CA ALA A 35 7.31 -7.55 20.92
C ALA A 35 6.11 -8.52 20.83
N VAL A 36 6.30 -9.68 20.18
CA VAL A 36 5.25 -10.71 20.04
C VAL A 36 5.41 -11.87 21.03
N GLN A 37 6.37 -11.78 21.95
CA GLN A 37 6.64 -12.77 23.00
C GLN A 37 6.86 -14.19 22.45
N VAL A 38 7.71 -14.31 21.43
CA VAL A 38 8.14 -15.61 20.89
C VAL A 38 9.66 -15.78 21.01
N PRO A 39 10.18 -17.02 21.20
CA PRO A 39 11.61 -17.27 21.20
C PRO A 39 12.25 -16.91 19.86
N LYS A 40 13.48 -16.39 19.86
CA LYS A 40 14.23 -16.03 18.63
C LYS A 40 14.30 -17.18 17.61
N GLY A 41 14.50 -18.41 18.07
CA GLY A 41 14.49 -19.58 17.19
C GLY A 41 13.16 -19.80 16.45
N SER A 42 12.04 -19.32 17.01
CA SER A 42 10.74 -19.38 16.34
C SER A 42 10.66 -18.51 15.10
N PHE A 43 11.41 -17.40 15.04
CA PHE A 43 11.47 -16.56 13.84
C PHE A 43 12.00 -17.35 12.64
N TYR A 44 13.11 -18.04 12.83
CA TYR A 44 13.75 -18.84 11.77
C TYR A 44 12.96 -20.10 11.39
N ASN A 45 11.97 -20.51 12.20
CA ASN A 45 11.01 -21.55 11.81
C ASN A 45 9.91 -21.05 10.86
N TYR A 46 9.75 -19.72 10.72
CA TYR A 46 8.76 -19.07 9.85
C TYR A 46 9.39 -18.39 8.64
N PHE A 47 10.59 -17.83 8.82
CA PHE A 47 11.28 -17.02 7.81
C PHE A 47 12.76 -17.41 7.78
N GLY A 48 13.28 -17.74 6.61
CA GLY A 48 14.68 -18.16 6.46
C GLY A 48 15.68 -17.03 6.72
N SER A 49 15.26 -15.77 6.52
CA SER A 49 16.09 -14.58 6.69
C SER A 49 15.27 -13.35 7.06
N LYS A 50 15.95 -12.25 7.47
CA LYS A 50 15.32 -10.94 7.65
C LYS A 50 14.81 -10.39 6.31
N GLU A 51 15.47 -10.68 5.21
CA GLU A 51 15.06 -10.30 3.85
C GLU A 51 13.76 -10.99 3.44
N GLU A 52 13.67 -12.31 3.64
CA GLU A 52 12.44 -13.08 3.38
C GLU A 52 11.28 -12.55 4.23
N PHE A 53 11.53 -12.30 5.51
CA PHE A 53 10.54 -11.69 6.39
C PHE A 53 10.06 -10.32 5.88
N ALA A 54 10.99 -9.46 5.40
CA ALA A 54 10.62 -8.16 4.85
C ALA A 54 9.79 -8.29 3.56
N ALA A 55 10.18 -9.20 2.66
CA ALA A 55 9.43 -9.49 1.44
C ALA A 55 8.00 -10.01 1.74
N GLU A 56 7.86 -10.87 2.75
CA GLU A 56 6.55 -11.33 3.19
C GLU A 56 5.74 -10.22 3.89
N SER A 57 6.40 -9.34 4.66
CA SER A 57 5.75 -8.18 5.28
C SER A 57 5.23 -7.20 4.23
N ILE A 58 5.92 -7.02 3.10
CA ILE A 58 5.44 -6.24 1.94
C ILE A 58 4.13 -6.81 1.41
N ASN A 59 4.08 -8.13 1.18
CA ASN A 59 2.88 -8.81 0.69
C ASN A 59 1.74 -8.75 1.72
N HIS A 60 2.06 -8.93 2.99
CA HIS A 60 1.09 -8.82 4.09
C HIS A 60 0.50 -7.41 4.21
N TYR A 61 1.32 -6.39 4.06
CA TYR A 61 0.91 -4.99 4.10
C TYR A 61 -0.04 -4.59 2.99
N ILE A 62 0.21 -5.02 1.74
CA ILE A 62 -0.60 -4.58 0.59
C ILE A 62 -1.96 -5.27 0.52
N GLU A 63 -2.09 -6.47 1.10
CA GLU A 63 -3.29 -7.28 0.98
C GLU A 63 -4.58 -6.60 1.46
N PRO A 64 -4.65 -5.94 2.63
CA PRO A 64 -5.82 -5.19 3.06
C PRO A 64 -6.24 -4.09 2.08
N PHE A 65 -5.28 -3.41 1.45
CA PHE A 65 -5.56 -2.34 0.47
C PHE A 65 -6.12 -2.90 -0.84
N ILE A 66 -5.60 -4.04 -1.29
CA ILE A 66 -6.14 -4.77 -2.45
C ILE A 66 -7.58 -5.22 -2.15
N GLN A 67 -7.84 -5.78 -0.98
CA GLN A 67 -9.18 -6.22 -0.58
C GLN A 67 -10.15 -5.04 -0.45
N LEU A 68 -9.71 -3.94 0.13
CA LEU A 68 -10.52 -2.72 0.25
C LEU A 68 -10.87 -2.16 -1.13
N LEU A 69 -9.89 -2.01 -2.02
CA LEU A 69 -10.11 -1.53 -3.39
C LEU A 69 -11.05 -2.49 -4.15
N THR A 70 -10.82 -3.80 -4.05
CA THR A 70 -11.68 -4.80 -4.69
C THR A 70 -13.13 -4.66 -4.22
N ARG A 71 -13.37 -4.46 -2.92
CA ARG A 71 -14.70 -4.25 -2.35
C ARG A 71 -15.39 -3.02 -2.93
N HIS A 72 -14.69 -1.89 -3.04
CA HIS A 72 -15.25 -0.69 -3.68
C HIS A 72 -15.59 -0.92 -5.15
N LEU A 73 -14.73 -1.60 -5.90
CA LEU A 73 -14.92 -1.88 -7.32
C LEU A 73 -16.02 -2.92 -7.62
N GLN A 74 -16.35 -3.78 -6.67
CA GLN A 74 -17.44 -4.76 -6.80
C GLN A 74 -18.82 -4.17 -6.54
N HIS A 75 -18.93 -2.89 -6.16
CA HIS A 75 -20.21 -2.25 -5.88
C HIS A 75 -20.95 -1.91 -7.18
N SER A 76 -21.88 -2.77 -7.60
CA SER A 76 -22.54 -2.76 -8.92
C SER A 76 -23.41 -1.52 -9.21
N GLN A 77 -23.64 -0.64 -8.22
CA GLN A 77 -24.54 0.52 -8.33
C GLN A 77 -23.80 1.84 -8.60
N ILE A 78 -22.49 1.85 -8.63
CA ILE A 78 -21.68 3.04 -8.88
C ILE A 78 -20.69 2.80 -10.01
N ASP A 79 -20.41 3.84 -10.79
CA ASP A 79 -19.41 3.76 -11.86
C ASP A 79 -18.00 3.56 -11.30
N PRO A 80 -17.06 3.00 -12.10
CA PRO A 80 -15.72 2.68 -11.62
C PRO A 80 -14.89 3.88 -11.15
N LEU A 81 -15.09 5.08 -11.72
CA LEU A 81 -14.43 6.30 -11.25
C LEU A 81 -14.91 6.69 -9.86
N SER A 82 -16.23 6.66 -9.63
CA SER A 82 -16.84 6.90 -8.31
C SER A 82 -16.37 5.87 -7.28
N ALA A 83 -16.20 4.60 -7.68
CA ALA A 83 -15.63 3.57 -6.80
C ALA A 83 -14.18 3.88 -6.39
N LEU A 84 -13.34 4.33 -7.33
CA LEU A 84 -11.98 4.79 -7.04
C LEU A 84 -11.99 6.02 -6.12
N LYS A 85 -12.86 7.00 -6.38
CA LYS A 85 -13.01 8.18 -5.51
C LYS A 85 -13.37 7.78 -4.07
N ASN A 86 -14.34 6.91 -3.88
CA ASN A 86 -14.77 6.43 -2.57
C ASN A 86 -13.63 5.68 -1.84
N TYR A 87 -12.88 4.86 -2.56
CA TYR A 87 -11.71 4.18 -2.03
C TYR A 87 -10.65 5.15 -1.49
N TYR A 88 -10.25 6.15 -2.29
CA TYR A 88 -9.25 7.12 -1.86
C TYR A 88 -9.76 8.04 -0.75
N ALA A 89 -11.04 8.40 -0.75
CA ALA A 89 -11.65 9.15 0.33
C ALA A 89 -11.60 8.37 1.66
N GLU A 90 -11.86 7.06 1.64
CA GLU A 90 -11.73 6.20 2.84
C GLU A 90 -10.28 6.15 3.35
N LEU A 91 -9.31 6.08 2.45
CA LEU A 91 -7.88 6.11 2.82
C LEU A 91 -7.47 7.45 3.44
N ILE A 92 -7.95 8.58 2.90
CA ILE A 92 -7.68 9.92 3.45
C ILE A 92 -8.19 10.01 4.89
N VAL A 93 -9.43 9.58 5.14
CA VAL A 93 -10.02 9.56 6.49
C VAL A 93 -9.21 8.66 7.45
N ALA A 94 -8.73 7.51 6.96
CA ALA A 94 -7.92 6.61 7.78
C ALA A 94 -6.56 7.23 8.17
N VAL A 95 -5.93 7.94 7.25
CA VAL A 95 -4.66 8.65 7.49
C VAL A 95 -4.84 9.79 8.50
N GLU A 96 -5.91 10.58 8.40
CA GLU A 96 -6.22 11.64 9.37
C GLU A 96 -6.39 11.06 10.78
N LYS A 97 -7.16 9.98 10.91
CA LYS A 97 -7.34 9.28 12.19
C LYS A 97 -6.04 8.74 12.78
N ASN A 98 -5.06 8.39 11.93
CA ASN A 98 -3.73 7.92 12.36
C ASN A 98 -2.75 9.07 12.65
N GLY A 99 -3.18 10.33 12.59
CA GLY A 99 -2.36 11.50 12.90
C GLY A 99 -1.20 11.72 11.93
N TYR A 100 -1.42 11.44 10.63
CA TYR A 100 -0.45 11.67 9.52
C TYR A 100 0.86 10.89 9.65
N LYS A 101 0.85 9.73 10.33
CA LYS A 101 2.03 8.91 10.59
C LYS A 101 2.18 7.75 9.60
N GLY A 102 3.42 7.26 9.47
CA GLY A 102 3.77 6.06 8.72
C GLY A 102 3.98 6.28 7.22
N GLY A 103 3.05 6.89 6.53
CA GLY A 103 3.09 7.00 5.08
C GLY A 103 2.72 5.68 4.38
N CYS A 104 3.52 5.26 3.40
CA CYS A 104 3.35 3.99 2.69
C CYS A 104 4.57 3.09 2.91
N LEU A 105 4.37 1.86 3.39
CA LEU A 105 5.47 0.90 3.57
C LEU A 105 6.20 0.63 2.26
N LEU A 106 5.47 0.48 1.13
CA LEU A 106 6.11 0.23 -0.16
C LEU A 106 7.03 1.39 -0.54
N GLY A 107 6.56 2.64 -0.44
CA GLY A 107 7.37 3.82 -0.74
C GLY A 107 8.58 3.96 0.17
N ASN A 108 8.43 3.70 1.48
CA ASN A 108 9.53 3.74 2.42
C ASN A 108 10.61 2.70 2.06
N LEU A 109 10.22 1.46 1.78
CA LEU A 109 11.15 0.37 1.46
C LEU A 109 11.74 0.48 0.05
N MET A 110 11.03 1.05 -0.92
CA MET A 110 11.60 1.34 -2.26
C MET A 110 12.84 2.23 -2.14
N GLY A 111 12.77 3.27 -1.31
CA GLY A 111 13.89 4.18 -1.11
C GLY A 111 15.03 3.62 -0.24
N GLU A 112 14.77 2.61 0.58
CA GLU A 112 15.75 2.10 1.54
C GLU A 112 16.48 0.84 1.05
N ILE A 113 15.76 -0.12 0.46
CA ILE A 113 16.29 -1.45 0.12
C ILE A 113 15.96 -1.91 -1.30
N GLY A 114 15.27 -1.10 -2.11
CA GLY A 114 14.88 -1.47 -3.46
C GLY A 114 16.05 -1.82 -4.37
N ASP A 115 17.20 -1.18 -4.17
CA ASP A 115 18.43 -1.38 -4.96
C ASP A 115 19.36 -2.45 -4.37
N THR A 116 19.19 -2.83 -3.10
CA THR A 116 20.16 -3.65 -2.37
C THR A 116 19.68 -5.07 -2.10
N SER A 117 18.38 -5.33 -2.18
CA SER A 117 17.76 -6.63 -1.96
C SER A 117 16.89 -7.05 -3.14
N GLU A 118 17.35 -8.00 -3.92
CA GLU A 118 16.60 -8.54 -5.05
C GLU A 118 15.26 -9.16 -4.60
N LEU A 119 15.24 -9.85 -3.47
CA LEU A 119 14.03 -10.47 -2.94
C LEU A 119 12.99 -9.42 -2.55
N CYS A 120 13.39 -8.35 -1.87
CA CYS A 120 12.49 -7.25 -1.53
C CYS A 120 12.07 -6.46 -2.77
N ASN A 121 12.98 -6.25 -3.74
CA ASN A 121 12.68 -5.60 -5.01
C ASN A 121 11.56 -6.35 -5.76
N GLN A 122 11.66 -7.67 -5.88
CA GLN A 122 10.62 -8.49 -6.52
C GLN A 122 9.29 -8.43 -5.77
N ALA A 123 9.32 -8.46 -4.42
CA ALA A 123 8.11 -8.32 -3.61
C ALA A 123 7.45 -6.94 -3.80
N LEU A 124 8.25 -5.86 -3.82
CA LEU A 124 7.77 -4.50 -4.07
C LEU A 124 7.14 -4.36 -5.46
N LYS A 125 7.83 -4.83 -6.51
CA LYS A 125 7.30 -4.84 -7.88
C LYS A 125 5.98 -5.60 -7.97
N SER A 126 5.92 -6.79 -7.40
CA SER A 126 4.71 -7.62 -7.39
C SER A 126 3.55 -6.94 -6.65
N ALA A 127 3.81 -6.35 -5.48
CA ALA A 127 2.81 -5.65 -4.69
C ALA A 127 2.22 -4.44 -5.45
N VAL A 128 3.09 -3.63 -6.05
CA VAL A 128 2.67 -2.47 -6.86
C VAL A 128 1.87 -2.91 -8.08
N GLU A 129 2.32 -3.92 -8.81
CA GLU A 129 1.64 -4.40 -10.01
C GLU A 129 0.26 -4.99 -9.70
N ARG A 130 0.14 -5.80 -8.65
CA ARG A 130 -1.16 -6.34 -8.19
C ARG A 130 -2.16 -5.23 -7.87
N TYR A 131 -1.70 -4.18 -7.21
CA TYR A 131 -2.52 -3.03 -6.86
C TYR A 131 -2.87 -2.18 -8.09
N LYS A 132 -1.90 -1.94 -8.98
CA LYS A 132 -2.05 -1.21 -10.23
C LYS A 132 -3.08 -1.84 -11.16
N VAL A 133 -3.04 -3.17 -11.32
CA VAL A 133 -3.95 -3.91 -12.22
C VAL A 133 -5.42 -3.67 -11.88
N LEU A 134 -5.77 -3.54 -10.59
CA LEU A 134 -7.15 -3.23 -10.20
C LEU A 134 -7.56 -1.82 -10.65
N GLN A 135 -6.69 -0.84 -10.42
CA GLN A 135 -6.94 0.55 -10.83
C GLN A 135 -7.01 0.69 -12.36
N TYR A 136 -6.08 0.03 -13.07
CA TYR A 136 -6.09 -0.03 -14.53
C TYR A 136 -7.42 -0.55 -15.08
N LYS A 137 -7.89 -1.69 -14.56
CA LYS A 137 -9.17 -2.28 -14.98
C LYS A 137 -10.35 -1.36 -14.72
N ALA A 138 -10.38 -0.69 -13.57
CA ALA A 138 -11.41 0.28 -13.23
C ALA A 138 -11.40 1.49 -14.19
N LEU A 139 -10.22 2.07 -14.43
CA LEU A 139 -10.06 3.20 -15.35
C LEU A 139 -10.42 2.82 -16.80
N LEU A 140 -10.01 1.64 -17.25
CA LEU A 140 -10.35 1.14 -18.59
C LEU A 140 -11.87 0.99 -18.76
N GLN A 141 -12.55 0.51 -17.73
CA GLN A 141 -14.01 0.40 -17.74
C GLN A 141 -14.68 1.79 -17.69
N ALA A 142 -14.19 2.68 -16.84
CA ALA A 142 -14.68 4.07 -16.76
C ALA A 142 -14.50 4.85 -18.08
N GLN A 143 -13.42 4.60 -18.84
CA GLN A 143 -13.24 5.14 -20.19
C GLN A 143 -14.29 4.62 -21.17
N LYS A 144 -14.62 3.32 -21.12
CA LYS A 144 -15.68 2.73 -21.97
C LYS A 144 -17.06 3.28 -21.64
N GLU A 145 -17.30 3.61 -20.38
CA GLU A 145 -18.56 4.20 -19.89
C GLU A 145 -18.63 5.72 -20.10
N GLY A 146 -17.52 6.35 -20.56
CA GLY A 146 -17.47 7.79 -20.82
C GLY A 146 -17.39 8.67 -19.57
N THR A 147 -17.09 8.11 -18.39
CA THR A 147 -16.92 8.87 -17.15
C THR A 147 -15.49 9.36 -16.94
N VAL A 148 -14.53 8.75 -17.67
CA VAL A 148 -13.09 9.10 -17.65
C VAL A 148 -12.63 9.44 -19.05
N ARG A 149 -11.81 10.49 -19.17
CA ARG A 149 -11.19 10.92 -20.44
C ARG A 149 -10.45 9.78 -21.13
N ASN A 150 -10.44 9.77 -22.46
CA ASN A 150 -9.87 8.70 -23.28
C ASN A 150 -8.68 9.12 -24.15
N ASP A 151 -8.19 10.37 -24.01
CA ASP A 151 -7.01 10.88 -24.71
C ASP A 151 -5.68 10.39 -24.10
N ARG A 152 -5.77 9.70 -22.95
CA ARG A 152 -4.66 9.01 -22.27
C ARG A 152 -5.03 7.55 -22.02
N SER A 153 -4.05 6.66 -22.08
CA SER A 153 -4.31 5.25 -21.78
C SER A 153 -4.65 5.03 -20.31
N ALA A 154 -5.53 4.08 -20.02
CA ALA A 154 -5.85 3.68 -18.65
C ALA A 154 -4.61 3.23 -17.86
N ASP A 155 -3.60 2.64 -18.54
CA ASP A 155 -2.32 2.27 -17.91
C ASP A 155 -1.53 3.50 -17.46
N THR A 156 -1.41 4.53 -18.31
CA THR A 156 -0.77 5.79 -17.91
C THR A 156 -1.48 6.44 -16.73
N MET A 157 -2.81 6.43 -16.73
CA MET A 157 -3.61 7.00 -15.64
C MET A 157 -3.47 6.21 -14.35
N ALA A 158 -3.39 4.87 -14.41
CA ALA A 158 -3.13 4.03 -13.23
C ALA A 158 -1.73 4.31 -12.64
N ASN A 159 -0.71 4.50 -13.49
CA ASN A 159 0.62 4.92 -13.03
C ASN A 159 0.59 6.31 -12.37
N LEU A 160 -0.17 7.26 -12.93
CA LEU A 160 -0.36 8.58 -12.32
C LEU A 160 -1.01 8.48 -10.93
N LEU A 161 -2.04 7.64 -10.76
CA LEU A 161 -2.65 7.42 -9.44
C LEU A 161 -1.63 6.94 -8.41
N ILE A 162 -0.88 5.91 -8.74
CA ILE A 162 0.11 5.33 -7.82
C ILE A 162 1.20 6.35 -7.48
N ASN A 163 1.81 6.97 -8.49
CA ASN A 163 2.94 7.88 -8.30
C ASN A 163 2.54 9.13 -7.52
N ASN A 164 1.38 9.73 -7.84
CA ASN A 164 0.90 10.91 -7.14
C ASN A 164 0.45 10.59 -5.71
N TRP A 165 -0.23 9.45 -5.48
CA TRP A 165 -0.60 9.01 -4.14
C TRP A 165 0.61 8.77 -3.25
N GLN A 166 1.65 8.09 -3.76
CA GLN A 166 2.91 7.86 -3.05
C GLN A 166 3.59 9.18 -2.69
N GLY A 167 3.70 10.11 -3.63
CA GLY A 167 4.26 11.44 -3.41
C GLY A 167 3.46 12.24 -2.38
N ALA A 168 2.12 12.20 -2.47
CA ALA A 168 1.23 12.89 -1.53
C ALA A 168 1.37 12.33 -0.10
N LEU A 169 1.50 10.99 0.07
CA LEU A 169 1.74 10.37 1.37
C LEU A 169 3.09 10.77 2.00
N LEU A 170 4.14 10.92 1.19
CA LEU A 170 5.44 11.41 1.68
C LEU A 170 5.36 12.87 2.13
N ARG A 171 4.72 13.75 1.33
CA ARG A 171 4.49 15.14 1.70
C ARG A 171 3.63 15.26 2.96
N MET A 172 2.52 14.55 3.03
CA MET A 172 1.63 14.49 4.20
C MET A 172 2.40 14.18 5.49
N LYS A 173 3.31 13.21 5.45
CA LYS A 173 4.15 12.80 6.59
C LYS A 173 5.07 13.94 7.06
N ILE A 174 5.67 14.70 6.14
CA ILE A 174 6.58 15.81 6.45
C ILE A 174 5.80 17.05 6.91
N GLU A 175 4.72 17.38 6.21
CA GLU A 175 3.90 18.56 6.44
C GLU A 175 2.94 18.38 7.63
N ARG A 176 2.73 17.13 8.07
CA ARG A 176 1.73 16.75 9.11
C ARG A 176 0.36 17.32 8.80
N SER A 177 -0.03 17.24 7.54
CA SER A 177 -1.24 17.82 7.00
C SER A 177 -1.86 16.87 5.99
N VAL A 178 -3.20 16.83 5.93
CA VAL A 178 -3.95 16.10 4.91
C VAL A 178 -3.88 16.77 3.53
N GLN A 179 -3.47 18.04 3.48
CA GLN A 179 -3.51 18.87 2.28
C GLN A 179 -2.93 18.20 1.01
N PRO A 180 -1.76 17.55 1.02
CA PRO A 180 -1.24 16.89 -0.17
C PRO A 180 -2.14 15.76 -0.70
N LEU A 181 -2.85 15.05 0.20
CA LEU A 181 -3.78 13.99 -0.19
C LEU A 181 -5.08 14.58 -0.75
N GLN A 182 -5.53 15.69 -0.19
CA GLN A 182 -6.70 16.41 -0.71
C GLN A 182 -6.41 16.99 -2.10
N GLU A 183 -5.22 17.60 -2.29
CA GLU A 183 -4.77 18.08 -3.61
C GLU A 183 -4.72 16.95 -4.64
N PHE A 184 -4.17 15.79 -4.28
CA PHE A 184 -4.20 14.59 -5.13
C PHE A 184 -5.64 14.23 -5.53
N TYR A 185 -6.54 14.16 -4.55
CA TYR A 185 -7.92 13.75 -4.75
C TYR A 185 -8.67 14.73 -5.66
N ASP A 186 -8.57 16.02 -5.36
CA ASP A 186 -9.32 17.06 -6.09
C ASP A 186 -8.76 17.26 -7.50
N THR A 187 -7.43 17.38 -7.63
CA THR A 187 -6.80 17.65 -8.93
C THR A 187 -6.82 16.43 -9.86
N LEU A 188 -6.54 15.24 -9.34
CA LEU A 188 -6.39 14.08 -10.21
C LEU A 188 -7.72 13.34 -10.44
N LEU A 189 -8.46 13.04 -9.36
CA LEU A 189 -9.68 12.25 -9.44
C LEU A 189 -10.93 13.08 -9.77
N ASN A 190 -11.03 14.31 -9.24
CA ASN A 190 -12.22 15.14 -9.46
C ASN A 190 -12.13 16.05 -10.70
N ASP A 191 -10.92 16.33 -11.20
CA ASP A 191 -10.71 17.21 -12.35
C ASP A 191 -10.03 16.48 -13.51
N TYR A 192 -8.74 16.15 -13.39
CA TYR A 192 -7.94 15.67 -14.52
C TYR A 192 -8.45 14.36 -15.17
N PHE A 193 -9.04 13.45 -14.42
CA PHE A 193 -9.53 12.16 -14.93
C PHE A 193 -10.95 12.24 -15.50
N VAL A 194 -11.71 13.24 -15.15
CA VAL A 194 -13.11 13.37 -15.63
C VAL A 194 -13.14 13.64 -17.14
N ALA A 195 -14.14 13.05 -17.83
CA ALA A 195 -14.33 13.18 -19.28
C ALA A 195 -14.81 14.58 -19.69
#